data_37b6bad8c6c1b77e01b37fe0e82e57b5
#
_entry.id   37b6bad8c6c1b77e01b37fe0e82e57b5
#
_cell.length_a   1.000
_cell.length_b   1.000
_cell.length_c   1.000
_cell.angle_alpha   90.00
_cell.angle_beta   90.00
_cell.angle_gamma   90.00
#
_symmetry.space_group_name_H-M   'P 1'
#
loop_
_entity.id
_entity.type
_entity.pdbx_description
1 polymer ?
#
loop_
_entity_poly.entity_id
_entity_poly.type
_entity_poly.pdbx_seq_one_letter_code
_entity_poly.pdbx_strand_id
1 'polypeptide(L)'
;MTGRVADKRVLITGAARGMGRSHAVRLAEEGADLILVDICESLEGLEYPLASREDLAETARLVREHGRRAVTKVVDVRDEVALRTAVADGAAELGGLDAAVANAGVLTAGTWDATTNEHWRMVLDINLIGAWNTCAAALPFLIAQGGGSLINISSAAGIKGSPLHIPYTASKQGIVGMSVALANELAAQSIRVNTVHPTGVMTGMAPVTMHTLLAETRTDLAPIFGNALPTQLIEPVDVSNAVLYLVSDESRYVTGLQFKVDAGVTIR
;
A
#
# COMPACT_ATOMS: atom_id res chain seq x y z
N MET A 1 28.99 -1.09 -1.61
CA MET A 1 28.12 -0.84 -2.77
C MET A 1 27.08 0.15 -2.31
N THR A 2 26.83 1.20 -3.05
CA THR A 2 25.71 2.12 -2.77
C THR A 2 24.41 1.34 -3.03
N GLY A 3 23.44 1.40 -2.09
CA GLY A 3 22.16 0.71 -2.24
C GLY A 3 21.35 1.21 -3.45
N ARG A 4 20.39 0.41 -3.93
CA ARG A 4 19.57 0.67 -5.13
C ARG A 4 18.70 1.93 -5.03
N VAL A 5 18.42 2.40 -3.81
CA VAL A 5 17.65 3.61 -3.50
C VAL A 5 18.41 4.51 -2.52
N ALA A 6 19.75 4.49 -2.62
CA ALA A 6 20.61 5.31 -1.78
C ALA A 6 20.19 6.78 -1.82
N ASP A 7 20.05 7.38 -0.62
CA ASP A 7 19.68 8.77 -0.39
C ASP A 7 18.29 9.20 -0.92
N LYS A 8 17.47 8.27 -1.40
CA LYS A 8 16.07 8.55 -1.72
C LYS A 8 15.26 8.72 -0.43
N ARG A 9 14.29 9.61 -0.46
CA ARG A 9 13.37 9.92 0.62
C ARG A 9 11.99 9.42 0.23
N VAL A 10 11.43 8.49 1.01
CA VAL A 10 10.23 7.76 0.61
C VAL A 10 9.15 7.87 1.68
N LEU A 11 7.96 8.31 1.29
CA LEU A 11 6.74 8.26 2.09
C LEU A 11 6.11 6.87 2.02
N ILE A 12 5.70 6.33 3.17
CA ILE A 12 4.90 5.09 3.23
C ILE A 12 3.71 5.31 4.16
N THR A 13 2.48 5.05 3.68
CA THR A 13 1.28 5.03 4.52
C THR A 13 0.92 3.59 4.91
N GLY A 14 0.30 3.41 6.09
CA GLY A 14 0.09 2.07 6.67
C GLY A 14 1.42 1.41 7.05
N ALA A 15 2.37 2.21 7.57
CA ALA A 15 3.77 1.83 7.74
C ALA A 15 4.06 1.03 9.02
N ALA A 16 3.13 0.95 9.96
CA ALA A 16 3.41 0.44 11.29
C ALA A 16 3.59 -1.08 11.34
N ARG A 17 2.98 -1.85 10.42
CA ARG A 17 3.06 -3.32 10.40
C ARG A 17 2.93 -3.91 8.99
N GLY A 18 2.96 -5.25 8.91
CA GLY A 18 2.69 -6.02 7.68
C GLY A 18 3.54 -5.57 6.50
N MET A 19 2.91 -5.35 5.33
CA MET A 19 3.61 -4.92 4.13
C MET A 19 4.29 -3.56 4.30
N GLY A 20 3.63 -2.58 4.96
CA GLY A 20 4.22 -1.25 5.13
C GLY A 20 5.52 -1.27 5.94
N ARG A 21 5.58 -2.04 7.03
CA ARG A 21 6.83 -2.29 7.77
C ARG A 21 7.89 -2.97 6.90
N SER A 22 7.49 -3.99 6.15
CA SER A 22 8.40 -4.71 5.25
C SER A 22 8.94 -3.79 4.15
N HIS A 23 8.11 -2.91 3.57
CA HIS A 23 8.57 -1.91 2.60
C HIS A 23 9.58 -0.96 3.22
N ALA A 24 9.28 -0.46 4.44
CA ALA A 24 10.17 0.46 5.16
C ALA A 24 11.56 -0.16 5.42
N VAL A 25 11.59 -1.37 5.96
CA VAL A 25 12.85 -2.08 6.23
C VAL A 25 13.61 -2.36 4.94
N ARG A 26 12.92 -2.91 3.90
CA ARG A 26 13.55 -3.26 2.63
C ARG A 26 14.14 -2.06 1.89
N LEU A 27 13.47 -0.90 1.95
CA LEU A 27 14.00 0.34 1.37
C LEU A 27 15.16 0.92 2.19
N ALA A 28 15.10 0.81 3.52
CA ALA A 28 16.19 1.25 4.39
C ALA A 28 17.48 0.43 4.20
N GLU A 29 17.36 -0.91 4.04
CA GLU A 29 18.48 -1.79 3.66
C GLU A 29 19.21 -1.32 2.41
N GLU A 30 18.48 -0.71 1.47
CA GLU A 30 18.99 -0.20 0.19
C GLU A 30 19.26 1.31 0.21
N GLY A 31 19.24 1.92 1.40
CA GLY A 31 19.76 3.27 1.62
C GLY A 31 18.73 4.41 1.56
N ALA A 32 17.43 4.14 1.63
CA ALA A 32 16.41 5.18 1.69
C ALA A 32 16.17 5.72 3.10
N ASP A 33 15.84 7.01 3.20
CA ASP A 33 15.26 7.65 4.37
C ASP A 33 13.73 7.65 4.28
N LEU A 34 13.01 7.49 5.39
CA LEU A 34 11.58 7.17 5.39
C LEU A 34 10.73 8.20 6.15
N ILE A 35 9.58 8.57 5.54
CA ILE A 35 8.44 9.17 6.25
C ILE A 35 7.41 8.05 6.44
N LEU A 36 7.16 7.68 7.69
CA LEU A 36 6.31 6.56 8.08
C LEU A 36 5.00 7.09 8.66
N VAL A 37 3.90 6.88 7.97
CA VAL A 37 2.56 7.33 8.38
C VAL A 37 1.68 6.13 8.69
N ASP A 38 0.99 6.17 9.82
CA ASP A 38 -0.04 5.19 10.18
C ASP A 38 -1.09 5.85 11.09
N ILE A 39 -2.31 5.31 11.10
CA ILE A 39 -3.37 5.81 11.99
C ILE A 39 -3.10 5.41 13.44
N CYS A 40 -2.46 4.27 13.69
CA CYS A 40 -2.15 3.71 15.01
C CYS A 40 -3.37 3.63 15.94
N GLU A 41 -4.54 3.37 15.40
CA GLU A 41 -5.79 3.27 16.13
C GLU A 41 -6.68 2.22 15.48
N SER A 42 -7.39 1.41 16.28
CA SER A 42 -8.35 0.44 15.78
C SER A 42 -9.63 1.13 15.33
N LEU A 43 -10.24 0.63 14.26
CA LEU A 43 -11.48 1.14 13.70
C LEU A 43 -12.63 0.18 14.02
N GLU A 44 -13.75 0.73 14.46
CA GLU A 44 -14.97 -0.03 14.64
C GLU A 44 -15.44 -0.64 13.30
N GLY A 45 -15.97 -1.85 13.34
CA GLY A 45 -16.43 -2.58 12.15
C GLY A 45 -15.35 -3.38 11.42
N LEU A 46 -14.11 -3.42 11.91
CA LEU A 46 -13.07 -4.36 11.45
C LEU A 46 -12.97 -5.57 12.38
N GLU A 47 -12.82 -6.75 11.80
CA GLU A 47 -12.72 -8.03 12.54
C GLU A 47 -11.31 -8.30 13.07
N TYR A 48 -10.35 -7.45 12.78
CA TYR A 48 -8.96 -7.56 13.20
C TYR A 48 -8.45 -6.21 13.71
N PRO A 49 -7.54 -6.22 14.72
CA PRO A 49 -6.98 -4.99 15.25
C PRO A 49 -6.09 -4.32 14.19
N LEU A 50 -6.01 -3.01 14.20
CA LEU A 50 -5.01 -2.26 13.44
C LEU A 50 -3.72 -2.12 14.27
N ALA A 51 -2.72 -1.46 13.69
CA ALA A 51 -1.42 -1.24 14.33
C ALA A 51 -1.53 -0.23 15.48
N SER A 52 -0.62 -0.32 16.42
CA SER A 52 -0.45 0.59 17.55
C SER A 52 0.67 1.62 17.29
N ARG A 53 0.81 2.59 18.20
CA ARG A 53 1.94 3.54 18.19
C ARG A 53 3.27 2.84 18.44
N GLU A 54 3.27 1.79 19.25
CA GLU A 54 4.43 0.95 19.50
C GLU A 54 4.87 0.20 18.25
N ASP A 55 3.91 -0.26 17.44
CA ASP A 55 4.20 -0.88 16.14
C ASP A 55 4.88 0.09 15.17
N LEU A 56 4.43 1.36 15.13
CA LEU A 56 5.05 2.39 14.30
C LEU A 56 6.46 2.74 14.81
N ALA A 57 6.63 2.84 16.13
CA ALA A 57 7.93 3.07 16.75
C ALA A 57 8.91 1.93 16.45
N GLU A 58 8.44 0.68 16.48
CA GLU A 58 9.24 -0.49 16.11
C GLU A 58 9.67 -0.45 14.63
N THR A 59 8.78 -0.08 13.71
CA THR A 59 9.16 0.09 12.30
C THR A 59 10.26 1.15 12.15
N ALA A 60 10.12 2.28 12.84
CA ALA A 60 11.13 3.34 12.81
C ALA A 60 12.47 2.89 13.43
N ARG A 61 12.43 2.08 14.48
CA ARG A 61 13.63 1.48 15.09
C ARG A 61 14.37 0.59 14.09
N LEU A 62 13.64 -0.30 13.41
CA LEU A 62 14.20 -1.19 12.39
C LEU A 62 14.85 -0.41 11.24
N VAL A 63 14.21 0.67 10.76
CA VAL A 63 14.80 1.55 9.73
C VAL A 63 16.13 2.16 10.23
N ARG A 64 16.17 2.64 11.48
CA ARG A 64 17.37 3.26 12.06
C ARG A 64 18.51 2.25 12.28
N GLU A 65 18.25 0.97 12.45
CA GLU A 65 19.27 -0.09 12.50
C GLU A 65 20.07 -0.21 11.22
N HIS A 66 19.47 0.14 10.07
CA HIS A 66 20.16 0.25 8.79
C HIS A 66 20.88 1.61 8.59
N GLY A 67 20.99 2.43 9.66
CA GLY A 67 21.64 3.74 9.59
C GLY A 67 20.85 4.80 8.84
N ARG A 68 19.53 4.59 8.63
CA ARG A 68 18.67 5.51 7.86
C ARG A 68 17.75 6.32 8.78
N ARG A 69 17.31 7.49 8.28
CA ARG A 69 16.39 8.35 9.02
C ARG A 69 14.95 7.84 8.88
N ALA A 70 14.21 7.90 9.98
CA ALA A 70 12.80 7.56 10.03
C ALA A 70 12.03 8.65 10.75
N VAL A 71 11.18 9.37 10.03
CA VAL A 71 10.23 10.35 10.55
C VAL A 71 8.87 9.67 10.67
N THR A 72 8.31 9.65 11.88
CA THR A 72 7.01 9.03 12.14
C THR A 72 5.91 10.06 12.29
N LYS A 73 4.76 9.83 11.70
CA LYS A 73 3.55 10.67 11.84
C LYS A 73 2.34 9.77 12.08
N VAL A 74 1.58 10.08 13.13
CA VAL A 74 0.32 9.36 13.41
C VAL A 74 -0.81 10.16 12.81
N VAL A 75 -1.34 9.68 11.66
CA VAL A 75 -2.37 10.37 10.87
C VAL A 75 -3.24 9.34 10.15
N ASP A 76 -4.54 9.60 10.11
CA ASP A 76 -5.49 8.88 9.28
C ASP A 76 -5.41 9.40 7.84
N VAL A 77 -5.25 8.49 6.87
CA VAL A 77 -5.20 8.84 5.42
C VAL A 77 -6.50 9.46 4.89
N ARG A 78 -7.61 9.33 5.63
CA ARG A 78 -8.89 9.98 5.32
C ARG A 78 -8.88 11.48 5.60
N ASP A 79 -8.04 11.93 6.53
CA ASP A 79 -7.86 13.35 6.85
C ASP A 79 -6.82 13.97 5.90
N GLU A 80 -7.32 14.53 4.78
CA GLU A 80 -6.48 15.14 3.75
C GLU A 80 -5.59 16.26 4.31
N VAL A 81 -6.13 17.11 5.19
CA VAL A 81 -5.42 18.29 5.71
C VAL A 81 -4.29 17.85 6.66
N ALA A 82 -4.60 16.94 7.60
CA ALA A 82 -3.60 16.41 8.52
C ALA A 82 -2.52 15.63 7.76
N LEU A 83 -2.88 14.83 6.74
CA LEU A 83 -1.93 14.08 5.94
C LEU A 83 -0.99 15.00 5.14
N ARG A 84 -1.52 16.05 4.47
CA ARG A 84 -0.71 17.05 3.76
C ARG A 84 0.28 17.73 4.71
N THR A 85 -0.17 18.13 5.89
CA THR A 85 0.70 18.73 6.92
C THR A 85 1.79 17.77 7.36
N ALA A 86 1.44 16.52 7.68
CA ALA A 86 2.39 15.51 8.13
C ALA A 86 3.46 15.17 7.07
N VAL A 87 3.05 15.11 5.78
CA VAL A 87 3.98 14.88 4.67
C VAL A 87 4.89 16.09 4.46
N ALA A 88 4.36 17.31 4.55
CA ALA A 88 5.16 18.54 4.43
C ALA A 88 6.23 18.63 5.52
N ASP A 89 5.85 18.39 6.78
CA ASP A 89 6.80 18.36 7.91
C ASP A 89 7.87 17.29 7.70
N GLY A 90 7.46 16.07 7.31
CA GLY A 90 8.40 14.97 7.08
C GLY A 90 9.36 15.26 5.91
N ALA A 91 8.85 15.82 4.82
CA ALA A 91 9.67 16.23 3.68
C ALA A 91 10.64 17.36 4.04
N ALA A 92 10.22 18.32 4.86
CA ALA A 92 11.11 19.38 5.35
C ALA A 92 12.23 18.79 6.24
N GLU A 93 11.90 17.85 7.13
CA GLU A 93 12.87 17.19 8.02
C GLU A 93 13.89 16.35 7.23
N LEU A 94 13.46 15.65 6.17
CA LEU A 94 14.34 14.84 5.33
C LEU A 94 15.01 15.64 4.20
N GLY A 95 14.58 16.85 3.93
CA GLY A 95 15.10 17.72 2.85
C GLY A 95 14.50 17.42 1.48
N GLY A 96 13.29 16.88 1.40
CA GLY A 96 12.53 16.62 0.18
C GLY A 96 11.83 15.26 0.17
N LEU A 97 11.29 14.87 -1.01
CA LEU A 97 10.60 13.60 -1.23
C LEU A 97 10.87 13.11 -2.67
N ASP A 98 11.21 11.84 -2.85
CA ASP A 98 11.53 11.23 -4.14
C ASP A 98 10.50 10.18 -4.57
N ALA A 99 9.81 9.57 -3.61
CA ALA A 99 8.75 8.60 -3.90
C ALA A 99 7.70 8.52 -2.79
N ALA A 100 6.51 8.02 -3.14
CA ALA A 100 5.47 7.72 -2.15
C ALA A 100 4.84 6.35 -2.43
N VAL A 101 4.62 5.58 -1.36
CA VAL A 101 3.94 4.28 -1.37
C VAL A 101 2.62 4.43 -0.64
N ALA A 102 1.53 4.49 -1.39
CA ALA A 102 0.17 4.47 -0.86
C ALA A 102 -0.19 3.01 -0.53
N ASN A 103 0.12 2.59 0.70
CA ASN A 103 -0.04 1.21 1.14
C ASN A 103 -1.15 1.04 2.19
N ALA A 104 -1.57 2.08 2.91
CA ALA A 104 -2.65 2.00 3.87
C ALA A 104 -3.92 1.39 3.25
N GLY A 105 -4.55 0.46 3.96
CA GLY A 105 -5.76 -0.18 3.48
C GLY A 105 -6.35 -1.15 4.48
N VAL A 106 -7.65 -1.40 4.31
CA VAL A 106 -8.45 -2.32 5.12
C VAL A 106 -9.27 -3.24 4.23
N LEU A 107 -9.73 -4.34 4.79
CA LEU A 107 -10.58 -5.33 4.15
C LEU A 107 -11.75 -5.69 5.08
N THR A 108 -12.97 -5.61 4.56
CA THR A 108 -14.16 -6.21 5.18
C THR A 108 -14.63 -7.39 4.34
N ALA A 109 -15.12 -8.43 4.98
CA ALA A 109 -15.62 -9.64 4.32
C ALA A 109 -17.10 -9.89 4.66
N GLY A 110 -17.83 -10.44 3.70
CA GLY A 110 -19.24 -10.79 3.84
C GLY A 110 -19.86 -11.14 2.50
N THR A 111 -21.03 -11.79 2.57
CA THR A 111 -21.87 -12.00 1.40
C THR A 111 -22.48 -10.68 0.92
N TRP A 112 -23.03 -10.65 -0.29
CA TRP A 112 -23.60 -9.42 -0.87
C TRP A 112 -24.73 -8.82 -0.01
N ASP A 113 -25.54 -9.65 0.63
CA ASP A 113 -26.66 -9.27 1.50
C ASP A 113 -26.24 -8.88 2.93
N ALA A 114 -25.04 -9.29 3.37
CA ALA A 114 -24.43 -8.85 4.62
C ALA A 114 -23.53 -7.60 4.45
N THR A 115 -23.26 -7.19 3.23
CA THR A 115 -22.40 -6.00 2.95
C THR A 115 -23.21 -4.71 3.09
N THR A 116 -22.86 -3.86 4.06
CA THR A 116 -23.57 -2.63 4.39
C THR A 116 -22.95 -1.40 3.71
N ASN A 117 -23.69 -0.27 3.73
CA ASN A 117 -23.16 1.02 3.25
C ASN A 117 -22.00 1.52 4.12
N GLU A 118 -21.93 1.16 5.40
CA GLU A 118 -20.82 1.48 6.30
C GLU A 118 -19.55 0.76 5.84
N HIS A 119 -19.65 -0.54 5.47
CA HIS A 119 -18.54 -1.28 4.86
C HIS A 119 -18.05 -0.61 3.57
N TRP A 120 -18.97 -0.17 2.70
CA TRP A 120 -18.63 0.53 1.48
C TRP A 120 -17.86 1.83 1.75
N ARG A 121 -18.38 2.70 2.62
CA ARG A 121 -17.73 3.97 2.96
C ARG A 121 -16.37 3.75 3.57
N MET A 122 -16.29 2.92 4.62
CA MET A 122 -15.01 2.62 5.29
C MET A 122 -13.93 2.18 4.29
N VAL A 123 -14.25 1.18 3.45
CA VAL A 123 -13.28 0.61 2.52
C VAL A 123 -12.91 1.59 1.40
N LEU A 124 -13.86 2.31 0.83
CA LEU A 124 -13.57 3.29 -0.22
C LEU A 124 -12.81 4.49 0.33
N ASP A 125 -13.20 5.02 1.49
CA ASP A 125 -12.57 6.20 2.08
C ASP A 125 -11.12 5.92 2.46
N ILE A 126 -10.82 4.73 3.01
CA ILE A 126 -9.45 4.36 3.38
C ILE A 126 -8.63 3.95 2.16
N ASN A 127 -9.13 2.97 1.38
CA ASN A 127 -8.31 2.34 0.34
C ASN A 127 -8.15 3.21 -0.91
N LEU A 128 -9.24 3.87 -1.37
CA LEU A 128 -9.23 4.64 -2.61
C LEU A 128 -8.98 6.11 -2.35
N ILE A 129 -9.80 6.76 -1.50
CA ILE A 129 -9.62 8.18 -1.21
C ILE A 129 -8.33 8.40 -0.41
N GLY A 130 -8.01 7.53 0.56
CA GLY A 130 -6.74 7.60 1.28
C GLY A 130 -5.50 7.41 0.40
N ALA A 131 -5.57 6.54 -0.63
CA ALA A 131 -4.50 6.43 -1.63
C ALA A 131 -4.38 7.70 -2.47
N TRP A 132 -5.50 8.29 -2.90
CA TRP A 132 -5.52 9.60 -3.57
C TRP A 132 -4.90 10.68 -2.69
N ASN A 133 -5.32 10.79 -1.44
CA ASN A 133 -4.79 11.77 -0.48
C ASN A 133 -3.28 11.62 -0.28
N THR A 134 -2.79 10.37 -0.25
CA THR A 134 -1.35 10.06 -0.16
C THR A 134 -0.61 10.57 -1.39
N CYS A 135 -1.11 10.29 -2.59
CA CYS A 135 -0.54 10.79 -3.84
C CYS A 135 -0.57 12.32 -3.87
N ALA A 136 -1.73 12.92 -3.58
CA ALA A 136 -1.91 14.37 -3.62
C ALA A 136 -1.03 15.12 -2.60
N ALA A 137 -0.76 14.53 -1.43
CA ALA A 137 0.15 15.10 -0.45
C ALA A 137 1.63 15.02 -0.90
N ALA A 138 2.01 13.99 -1.65
CA ALA A 138 3.37 13.81 -2.15
C ALA A 138 3.69 14.67 -3.40
N LEU A 139 2.70 14.88 -4.27
CA LEU A 139 2.90 15.51 -5.58
C LEU A 139 3.61 16.86 -5.57
N PRO A 140 3.32 17.83 -4.68
CA PRO A 140 4.03 19.12 -4.67
C PRO A 140 5.55 18.95 -4.52
N PHE A 141 5.99 17.97 -3.72
CA PHE A 141 7.40 17.71 -3.45
C PHE A 141 8.07 16.99 -4.62
N LEU A 142 7.38 16.01 -5.24
CA LEU A 142 7.89 15.31 -6.43
C LEU A 142 8.03 16.27 -7.61
N ILE A 143 7.08 17.18 -7.82
CA ILE A 143 7.14 18.22 -8.86
C ILE A 143 8.31 19.17 -8.59
N ALA A 144 8.45 19.63 -7.35
CA ALA A 144 9.55 20.53 -6.98
C ALA A 144 10.93 19.87 -7.12
N GLN A 145 11.01 18.54 -6.96
CA GLN A 145 12.22 17.74 -7.14
C GLN A 145 12.54 17.48 -8.63
N GLY A 146 11.60 17.75 -9.54
CA GLY A 146 11.74 17.52 -10.98
C GLY A 146 11.41 16.11 -11.44
N GLY A 147 10.69 15.35 -10.63
CA GLY A 147 10.24 13.98 -10.94
C GLY A 147 10.13 13.09 -9.70
N GLY A 148 9.75 11.84 -9.91
CA GLY A 148 9.63 10.88 -8.80
C GLY A 148 8.81 9.66 -9.12
N SER A 149 8.44 8.90 -8.08
CA SER A 149 7.67 7.66 -8.23
C SER A 149 6.51 7.59 -7.23
N LEU A 150 5.30 7.37 -7.73
CA LEU A 150 4.12 7.01 -6.95
C LEU A 150 3.83 5.52 -7.12
N ILE A 151 3.75 4.78 -6.02
CA ILE A 151 3.46 3.36 -6.00
C ILE A 151 2.18 3.15 -5.18
N ASN A 152 1.12 2.69 -5.84
CA ASN A 152 -0.16 2.41 -5.21
C ASN A 152 -0.32 0.90 -5.00
N ILE A 153 -0.48 0.47 -3.74
CA ILE A 153 -0.69 -0.94 -3.43
C ILE A 153 -2.16 -1.30 -3.68
N SER A 154 -2.37 -1.96 -4.83
CA SER A 154 -3.65 -2.55 -5.18
C SER A 154 -3.78 -3.96 -4.61
N SER A 155 -4.18 -4.93 -5.40
CA SER A 155 -4.37 -6.35 -5.06
C SER A 155 -4.60 -7.15 -6.34
N ALA A 156 -4.53 -8.48 -6.29
CA ALA A 156 -5.12 -9.34 -7.29
C ALA A 156 -6.61 -9.01 -7.54
N ALA A 157 -7.34 -8.55 -6.50
CA ALA A 157 -8.71 -8.05 -6.60
C ALA A 157 -8.85 -6.78 -7.47
N GLY A 158 -7.77 -6.05 -7.71
CA GLY A 158 -7.75 -4.94 -8.67
C GLY A 158 -7.68 -5.35 -10.12
N ILE A 159 -7.47 -6.64 -10.42
CA ILE A 159 -7.38 -7.21 -11.77
C ILE A 159 -8.55 -8.15 -12.04
N LYS A 160 -8.89 -9.02 -11.08
CA LYS A 160 -10.02 -9.94 -11.21
C LYS A 160 -11.06 -9.67 -10.13
N GLY A 161 -12.33 -10.03 -10.41
CA GLY A 161 -13.39 -9.95 -9.40
C GLY A 161 -13.14 -10.94 -8.26
N SER A 162 -13.12 -10.46 -7.05
CA SER A 162 -12.98 -11.29 -5.86
C SER A 162 -14.27 -11.27 -5.05
N PRO A 163 -14.96 -12.41 -4.91
CA PRO A 163 -16.20 -12.51 -4.14
C PRO A 163 -15.95 -12.31 -2.64
N LEU A 164 -17.01 -12.13 -1.87
CA LEU A 164 -17.02 -12.00 -0.41
C LEU A 164 -16.33 -10.75 0.15
N HIS A 165 -15.74 -9.90 -0.68
CA HIS A 165 -15.18 -8.60 -0.30
C HIS A 165 -15.40 -7.57 -1.44
N ILE A 166 -16.68 -7.35 -1.77
CA ILE A 166 -17.09 -6.51 -2.91
C ILE A 166 -16.58 -5.06 -2.80
N PRO A 167 -16.73 -4.34 -1.65
CA PRO A 167 -16.19 -2.98 -1.53
C PRO A 167 -14.67 -2.92 -1.70
N TYR A 168 -13.96 -3.93 -1.19
CA TYR A 168 -12.50 -4.03 -1.36
C TYR A 168 -12.12 -4.18 -2.82
N THR A 169 -12.78 -5.10 -3.55
CA THR A 169 -12.57 -5.29 -4.99
C THR A 169 -12.77 -3.99 -5.74
N ALA A 170 -13.89 -3.29 -5.49
CA ALA A 170 -14.18 -2.01 -6.12
C ALA A 170 -13.10 -0.95 -5.81
N SER A 171 -12.65 -0.85 -4.54
CA SER A 171 -11.59 0.07 -4.16
C SER A 171 -10.27 -0.20 -4.88
N LYS A 172 -9.88 -1.49 -5.00
CA LYS A 172 -8.61 -1.89 -5.61
C LYS A 172 -8.62 -1.76 -7.13
N GLN A 173 -9.76 -1.93 -7.79
CA GLN A 173 -9.94 -1.59 -9.20
C GLN A 173 -9.97 -0.07 -9.42
N GLY A 174 -10.60 0.69 -8.52
CA GLY A 174 -10.58 2.17 -8.54
C GLY A 174 -9.15 2.73 -8.46
N ILE A 175 -8.28 2.14 -7.62
CA ILE A 175 -6.85 2.49 -7.54
C ILE A 175 -6.16 2.30 -8.91
N VAL A 176 -6.48 1.25 -9.65
CA VAL A 176 -5.88 1.02 -10.99
C VAL A 176 -6.27 2.14 -11.94
N GLY A 177 -7.58 2.45 -12.03
CA GLY A 177 -8.07 3.54 -12.89
C GLY A 177 -7.44 4.89 -12.53
N MET A 178 -7.42 5.22 -11.23
CA MET A 178 -6.76 6.43 -10.71
C MET A 178 -5.28 6.47 -11.10
N SER A 179 -4.56 5.37 -10.92
CA SER A 179 -3.12 5.32 -11.18
C SER A 179 -2.77 5.50 -12.65
N VAL A 180 -3.56 4.91 -13.56
CA VAL A 180 -3.37 5.08 -15.02
C VAL A 180 -3.66 6.52 -15.45
N ALA A 181 -4.71 7.15 -14.89
CA ALA A 181 -5.01 8.56 -15.15
C ALA A 181 -3.86 9.46 -14.69
N LEU A 182 -3.38 9.28 -13.46
CA LEU A 182 -2.24 10.03 -12.92
C LEU A 182 -0.94 9.78 -13.72
N ALA A 183 -0.70 8.55 -14.19
CA ALA A 183 0.47 8.23 -15.00
C ALA A 183 0.50 9.05 -16.30
N ASN A 184 -0.65 9.21 -16.95
CA ASN A 184 -0.77 10.04 -18.15
C ASN A 184 -0.62 11.53 -17.84
N GLU A 185 -1.29 12.02 -16.80
CA GLU A 185 -1.31 13.45 -16.46
C GLU A 185 0.05 13.95 -16.00
N LEU A 186 0.80 13.13 -15.25
CA LEU A 186 2.05 13.52 -14.61
C LEU A 186 3.31 13.16 -15.42
N ALA A 187 3.16 12.52 -16.58
CA ALA A 187 4.28 12.08 -17.41
C ALA A 187 5.22 13.23 -17.81
N ALA A 188 4.66 14.40 -18.13
CA ALA A 188 5.45 15.59 -18.50
C ALA A 188 6.29 16.15 -17.33
N GLN A 189 5.93 15.85 -16.08
CA GLN A 189 6.69 16.19 -14.88
C GLN A 189 7.70 15.11 -14.47
N SER A 190 7.94 14.09 -15.31
CA SER A 190 8.82 12.96 -15.01
C SER A 190 8.40 12.17 -13.75
N ILE A 191 7.10 12.18 -13.40
CA ILE A 191 6.55 11.42 -12.30
C ILE A 191 5.96 10.12 -12.86
N ARG A 192 6.44 8.99 -12.35
CA ARG A 192 5.96 7.66 -12.69
C ARG A 192 4.89 7.23 -11.69
N VAL A 193 3.83 6.59 -12.18
CA VAL A 193 2.76 6.09 -11.32
C VAL A 193 2.47 4.64 -11.68
N ASN A 194 2.62 3.73 -10.71
CA ASN A 194 2.45 2.30 -10.93
C ASN A 194 1.62 1.66 -9.81
N THR A 195 1.01 0.52 -10.10
CA THR A 195 0.30 -0.29 -9.11
C THR A 195 1.01 -1.62 -8.88
N VAL A 196 0.97 -2.11 -7.63
CA VAL A 196 1.43 -3.46 -7.26
C VAL A 196 0.21 -4.29 -6.85
N HIS A 197 0.15 -5.53 -7.34
CA HIS A 197 -0.99 -6.42 -7.21
C HIS A 197 -0.60 -7.73 -6.50
N PRO A 198 -0.55 -7.74 -5.16
CA PRO A 198 -0.29 -8.97 -4.41
C PRO A 198 -1.49 -9.93 -4.44
N THR A 199 -1.21 -11.24 -4.32
CA THR A 199 -2.15 -12.24 -3.81
C THR A 199 -2.29 -12.13 -2.29
N GLY A 200 -2.78 -13.16 -1.60
CA GLY A 200 -2.78 -13.22 -0.14
C GLY A 200 -1.35 -13.11 0.42
N VAL A 201 -1.14 -12.15 1.31
CA VAL A 201 0.17 -11.88 1.95
C VAL A 201 0.07 -12.21 3.43
N MET A 202 1.11 -12.81 3.99
CA MET A 202 1.19 -13.15 5.41
C MET A 202 1.28 -11.88 6.28
N THR A 203 0.11 -11.32 6.63
CA THR A 203 -0.05 -10.11 7.44
C THR A 203 -1.19 -10.27 8.43
N GLY A 204 -1.37 -9.27 9.31
CA GLY A 204 -2.50 -9.24 10.25
C GLY A 204 -3.86 -8.85 9.62
N MET A 205 -3.95 -8.67 8.31
CA MET A 205 -5.21 -8.39 7.59
C MET A 205 -5.91 -9.73 7.25
N ALA A 206 -6.61 -10.30 8.21
CA ALA A 206 -7.23 -11.63 8.07
C ALA A 206 -8.64 -11.63 8.70
N PRO A 207 -9.69 -11.25 7.95
CA PRO A 207 -11.07 -11.31 8.46
C PRO A 207 -11.47 -12.77 8.70
N VAL A 208 -11.96 -13.07 9.91
CA VAL A 208 -12.40 -14.41 10.32
C VAL A 208 -13.60 -14.85 9.48
N THR A 209 -14.53 -13.93 9.20
CA THR A 209 -15.70 -14.16 8.34
C THR A 209 -15.33 -14.75 6.98
N MET A 210 -14.25 -14.28 6.37
CA MET A 210 -13.79 -14.79 5.07
C MET A 210 -13.43 -16.29 5.15
N HIS A 211 -12.68 -16.68 6.18
CA HIS A 211 -12.27 -18.07 6.38
C HIS A 211 -13.48 -18.96 6.65
N THR A 212 -14.40 -18.53 7.52
CA THR A 212 -15.63 -19.28 7.85
C THR A 212 -16.50 -19.47 6.60
N LEU A 213 -16.74 -18.42 5.83
CA LEU A 213 -17.54 -18.51 4.61
C LEU A 213 -16.95 -19.49 3.60
N LEU A 214 -15.66 -19.42 3.35
CA LEU A 214 -14.99 -20.32 2.39
C LEU A 214 -14.89 -21.75 2.87
N ALA A 215 -14.81 -21.99 4.18
CA ALA A 215 -14.72 -23.32 4.75
C ALA A 215 -16.07 -24.03 4.90
N GLU A 216 -17.15 -23.29 5.21
CA GLU A 216 -18.40 -23.87 5.67
C GLU A 216 -19.59 -23.65 4.73
N THR A 217 -19.78 -22.45 4.19
CA THR A 217 -21.02 -22.08 3.49
C THR A 217 -20.84 -21.72 2.02
N ARG A 218 -19.66 -21.23 1.62
CA ARG A 218 -19.34 -20.84 0.25
C ARG A 218 -18.07 -21.53 -0.24
N THR A 219 -18.00 -22.83 -0.01
CA THR A 219 -16.89 -23.70 -0.47
C THR A 219 -16.73 -23.69 -1.98
N ASP A 220 -17.82 -23.42 -2.73
CA ASP A 220 -17.87 -23.22 -4.17
C ASP A 220 -16.94 -22.08 -4.66
N LEU A 221 -16.70 -21.08 -3.82
CA LEU A 221 -15.86 -19.91 -4.13
C LEU A 221 -14.38 -20.10 -3.79
N ALA A 222 -14.02 -21.05 -2.97
CA ALA A 222 -12.64 -21.27 -2.52
C ALA A 222 -11.63 -21.40 -3.68
N PRO A 223 -11.92 -22.09 -4.81
CA PRO A 223 -11.00 -22.21 -5.93
C PRO A 223 -10.62 -20.86 -6.59
N ILE A 224 -11.47 -19.81 -6.46
CA ILE A 224 -11.21 -18.48 -7.03
C ILE A 224 -9.97 -17.84 -6.38
N PHE A 225 -9.68 -18.18 -5.11
CA PHE A 225 -8.55 -17.64 -4.34
C PHE A 225 -7.27 -18.46 -4.48
N GLY A 226 -7.31 -19.55 -5.25
CA GLY A 226 -6.17 -20.45 -5.42
C GLY A 226 -5.08 -19.85 -6.31
N ASN A 227 -3.84 -19.86 -5.82
CA ASN A 227 -2.66 -19.48 -6.58
C ASN A 227 -2.31 -20.55 -7.64
N ALA A 228 -1.62 -20.16 -8.70
CA ALA A 228 -1.09 -21.11 -9.69
C ALA A 228 0.22 -21.77 -9.19
N LEU A 229 1.07 -21.00 -8.50
CA LEU A 229 2.23 -21.54 -7.81
C LEU A 229 1.80 -22.27 -6.52
N PRO A 230 2.57 -23.27 -6.05
CA PRO A 230 2.22 -24.11 -4.90
C PRO A 230 2.45 -23.38 -3.57
N THR A 231 1.84 -22.21 -3.39
CA THR A 231 1.85 -21.46 -2.15
C THR A 231 0.45 -20.91 -1.88
N GLN A 232 0.04 -20.86 -0.62
CA GLN A 232 -1.23 -20.22 -0.21
C GLN A 232 -1.08 -18.73 0.01
N LEU A 233 0.02 -18.32 0.64
CA LEU A 233 0.34 -16.93 0.95
C LEU A 233 1.79 -16.65 0.52
N ILE A 234 2.07 -15.41 0.19
CA ILE A 234 3.44 -14.91 -0.04
C ILE A 234 3.91 -14.11 1.17
N GLU A 235 5.22 -13.89 1.26
CA GLU A 235 5.79 -13.08 2.31
C GLU A 235 5.70 -11.58 1.98
N PRO A 236 5.59 -10.69 2.98
CA PRO A 236 5.59 -9.25 2.75
C PRO A 236 6.82 -8.75 1.96
N VAL A 237 7.98 -9.39 2.12
CA VAL A 237 9.21 -9.03 1.43
C VAL A 237 9.14 -9.26 -0.09
N ASP A 238 8.33 -10.21 -0.54
CA ASP A 238 8.13 -10.46 -1.99
C ASP A 238 7.50 -9.23 -2.65
N VAL A 239 6.52 -8.62 -1.97
CA VAL A 239 5.89 -7.37 -2.42
C VAL A 239 6.86 -6.19 -2.29
N SER A 240 7.66 -6.18 -1.21
CA SER A 240 8.64 -5.10 -0.97
C SER A 240 9.72 -5.05 -2.03
N ASN A 241 10.12 -6.18 -2.62
CA ASN A 241 11.06 -6.23 -3.72
C ASN A 241 10.51 -5.56 -5.00
N ALA A 242 9.21 -5.69 -5.27
CA ALA A 242 8.56 -4.97 -6.36
C ALA A 242 8.49 -3.46 -6.08
N VAL A 243 8.16 -3.06 -4.85
CA VAL A 243 8.19 -1.65 -4.42
C VAL A 243 9.60 -1.07 -4.55
N LEU A 244 10.62 -1.79 -4.09
CA LEU A 244 12.03 -1.37 -4.24
C LEU A 244 12.40 -1.11 -5.71
N TYR A 245 12.04 -2.02 -6.62
CA TYR A 245 12.27 -1.83 -8.05
C TYR A 245 11.58 -0.56 -8.57
N LEU A 246 10.31 -0.33 -8.19
CA LEU A 246 9.54 0.83 -8.65
C LEU A 246 9.99 2.16 -8.04
N VAL A 247 10.61 2.16 -6.85
CA VAL A 247 11.24 3.34 -6.25
C VAL A 247 12.58 3.63 -6.91
N SER A 248 13.32 2.60 -7.32
CA SER A 248 14.67 2.73 -7.89
C SER A 248 14.67 3.32 -9.30
N ASP A 249 15.85 3.78 -9.74
CA ASP A 249 16.06 4.29 -11.12
C ASP A 249 16.09 3.18 -12.17
N GLU A 250 16.12 1.91 -11.75
CA GLU A 250 15.98 0.76 -12.65
C GLU A 250 14.63 0.77 -13.39
N SER A 251 13.61 1.38 -12.77
CA SER A 251 12.26 1.53 -13.33
C SER A 251 12.00 2.90 -13.99
N ARG A 252 13.05 3.66 -14.36
CA ARG A 252 12.93 5.04 -14.88
C ARG A 252 12.01 5.22 -16.09
N TYR A 253 11.74 4.16 -16.84
CA TYR A 253 10.81 4.15 -17.98
C TYR A 253 9.57 3.31 -17.75
N VAL A 254 9.22 3.01 -16.49
CA VAL A 254 8.06 2.20 -16.12
C VAL A 254 7.03 3.09 -15.46
N THR A 255 5.93 3.36 -16.18
CA THR A 255 4.76 4.09 -15.68
C THR A 255 3.47 3.47 -16.23
N GLY A 256 2.37 3.54 -15.49
CA GLY A 256 1.09 2.90 -15.84
C GLY A 256 1.10 1.37 -15.69
N LEU A 257 2.16 0.79 -15.12
CA LEU A 257 2.30 -0.66 -14.96
C LEU A 257 1.37 -1.18 -13.85
N GLN A 258 0.73 -2.32 -14.12
CA GLN A 258 0.08 -3.18 -13.15
C GLN A 258 1.02 -4.35 -12.80
N PHE A 259 1.83 -4.17 -11.76
CA PHE A 259 2.89 -5.12 -11.41
C PHE A 259 2.36 -6.23 -10.50
N LYS A 260 2.20 -7.42 -11.04
CA LYS A 260 1.66 -8.58 -10.31
C LYS A 260 2.74 -9.25 -9.46
N VAL A 261 2.43 -9.43 -8.18
CA VAL A 261 3.17 -10.29 -7.24
C VAL A 261 2.14 -11.25 -6.65
N ASP A 262 1.55 -12.07 -7.51
CA ASP A 262 0.26 -12.69 -7.27
C ASP A 262 0.30 -14.23 -7.29
N ALA A 263 1.46 -14.83 -7.39
CA ALA A 263 1.63 -16.29 -7.51
C ALA A 263 0.71 -16.92 -8.58
N GLY A 264 0.29 -16.11 -9.57
CA GLY A 264 -0.55 -16.53 -10.68
C GLY A 264 -2.05 -16.66 -10.37
N VAL A 265 -2.54 -16.11 -9.25
CA VAL A 265 -3.99 -16.15 -8.93
C VAL A 265 -4.85 -15.45 -9.96
N THR A 266 -4.34 -14.46 -10.70
CA THR A 266 -5.09 -13.71 -11.71
C THR A 266 -5.12 -14.36 -13.09
N ILE A 267 -4.43 -15.46 -13.31
CA ILE A 267 -4.45 -16.22 -14.57
C ILE A 267 -5.23 -17.53 -14.46
N ARG A 268 -5.91 -17.76 -13.33
CA ARG A 268 -6.80 -18.90 -13.05
C ARG A 268 -8.25 -18.49 -12.99
#